data_2c4628af13f4b5a7273a8b12d0f154c8
#
_entry.id   2c4628af13f4b5a7273a8b12d0f154c8
#
_cell.length_a   1.000
_cell.length_b   1.000
_cell.length_c   1.000
_cell.angle_alpha   90.00
_cell.angle_beta   90.00
_cell.angle_gamma   90.00
#
_symmetry.space_group_name_H-M   'P 1'
#
loop_
_entity.id
_entity.type
_entity.pdbx_description
1 polymer ?
#
loop_
_entity_poly.entity_id
_entity_poly.type
_entity_poly.pdbx_seq_one_letter_code
_entity_poly.pdbx_strand_id
1 'polypeptide(L)'
;ELEEWFTDLVLEYKKWTDFMYQWKLTRQAGIKKMQFPFPYREGQKELVTQVYHTIYHQKKLFLEAPTGVGKTISTIFPALKAIGENRADKLFYFTAKTITRTVADDTLELLRFQGLRCKSVILTAKEKICFCEETKCNPVACPYAIGHFDRINEALFDLISHKDRFSREIIEEYARKHNVCPFEMSLDLSLFSDAIICDYNYLFDPHVYLKRFFAQGVSKDYLFLIDEAHNLVERGREMYSATLIKEDFMALKKQVKTVDTVLEKRLEKCNKILLGYKRECETYQIEDFIDIFIGALQSLSTRMEKFLEDHDENDHFVSQDLRDTVLDFYFKVSHFLLIYDLVDEKYVTYSYFTESGAFALKLFCMDPSTNLQGCMEKGKSSILFSATLLPIQYYK
;
A
#
# COMPACT_ATOMS: atom_id res chain seq x y z
N GLU A 1 -41.03 -12.23 0.94
CA GLU A 1 -40.01 -11.16 0.79
C GLU A 1 -38.75 -11.41 1.64
N LEU A 2 -38.83 -11.46 3.00
CA LEU A 2 -37.64 -11.68 3.87
C LEU A 2 -37.06 -13.09 3.70
N GLU A 3 -37.91 -14.09 3.59
CA GLU A 3 -37.52 -15.49 3.38
C GLU A 3 -36.92 -15.73 1.98
N GLU A 4 -37.46 -15.11 0.97
CA GLU A 4 -36.93 -15.12 -0.40
C GLU A 4 -35.58 -14.42 -0.45
N TRP A 5 -35.47 -13.20 0.08
CA TRP A 5 -34.21 -12.48 0.17
C TRP A 5 -33.11 -13.27 0.90
N PHE A 6 -33.45 -13.91 2.04
CA PHE A 6 -32.50 -14.73 2.78
C PHE A 6 -32.09 -15.97 1.98
N THR A 7 -33.01 -16.58 1.25
CA THR A 7 -32.73 -17.73 0.40
C THR A 7 -31.75 -17.35 -0.71
N ASP A 8 -31.98 -16.23 -1.39
CA ASP A 8 -31.10 -15.71 -2.46
C ASP A 8 -29.69 -15.39 -1.91
N LEU A 9 -29.61 -14.78 -0.72
CA LEU A 9 -28.34 -14.48 -0.06
C LEU A 9 -27.55 -15.77 0.26
N VAL A 10 -28.23 -16.80 0.78
CA VAL A 10 -27.61 -18.11 1.08
C VAL A 10 -27.14 -18.82 -0.20
N LEU A 11 -27.92 -18.74 -1.28
CA LEU A 11 -27.55 -19.34 -2.57
C LEU A 11 -26.31 -18.64 -3.16
N GLU A 12 -26.26 -17.31 -3.10
CA GLU A 12 -25.10 -16.55 -3.57
C GLU A 12 -23.87 -16.86 -2.71
N TYR A 13 -24.01 -16.87 -1.37
CA TYR A 13 -22.93 -17.26 -0.46
C TYR A 13 -22.40 -18.67 -0.77
N LYS A 14 -23.30 -19.63 -1.01
CA LYS A 14 -22.92 -20.99 -1.38
C LYS A 14 -22.15 -21.03 -2.68
N LYS A 15 -22.57 -20.30 -3.70
CA LYS A 15 -21.88 -20.20 -5.01
C LYS A 15 -20.42 -19.77 -4.82
N TRP A 16 -20.17 -18.71 -4.00
CA TRP A 16 -18.83 -18.22 -3.72
C TRP A 16 -17.99 -19.22 -2.91
N THR A 17 -18.56 -19.84 -1.89
CA THR A 17 -17.85 -20.81 -1.05
C THR A 17 -17.50 -22.09 -1.82
N ASP A 18 -18.41 -22.61 -2.65
CA ASP A 18 -18.16 -23.75 -3.50
C ASP A 18 -17.05 -23.44 -4.52
N PHE A 19 -17.08 -22.28 -5.15
CA PHE A 19 -16.03 -21.84 -6.07
C PHE A 19 -14.66 -21.76 -5.36
N MET A 20 -14.57 -21.12 -4.21
CA MET A 20 -13.31 -20.98 -3.46
C MET A 20 -12.77 -22.34 -2.98
N TYR A 21 -13.65 -23.23 -2.56
CA TYR A 21 -13.25 -24.59 -2.18
C TYR A 21 -12.66 -25.37 -3.37
N GLN A 22 -13.36 -25.37 -4.52
CA GLN A 22 -12.89 -26.02 -5.74
C GLN A 22 -11.60 -25.40 -6.26
N TRP A 23 -11.49 -24.05 -6.17
CA TRP A 23 -10.26 -23.36 -6.54
C TRP A 23 -9.07 -23.81 -5.68
N LYS A 24 -9.25 -23.92 -4.36
CA LYS A 24 -8.20 -24.40 -3.44
C LYS A 24 -7.68 -25.77 -3.84
N LEU A 25 -8.57 -26.71 -4.18
CA LEU A 25 -8.19 -28.06 -4.63
C LEU A 25 -7.42 -28.00 -5.96
N THR A 26 -7.92 -27.23 -6.92
CA THR A 26 -7.30 -27.02 -8.23
C THR A 26 -5.91 -26.41 -8.11
N ARG A 27 -5.76 -25.36 -7.30
CA ARG A 27 -4.50 -24.70 -6.98
C ARG A 27 -3.47 -25.69 -6.42
N GLN A 28 -3.85 -26.44 -5.41
CA GLN A 28 -2.94 -27.39 -4.76
C GLN A 28 -2.50 -28.50 -5.73
N ALA A 29 -3.42 -29.02 -6.54
CA ALA A 29 -3.08 -30.03 -7.55
C ALA A 29 -2.13 -29.49 -8.62
N GLY A 30 -2.34 -28.25 -9.08
CA GLY A 30 -1.47 -27.58 -10.04
C GLY A 30 -0.07 -27.31 -9.48
N ILE A 31 0.02 -26.78 -8.25
CA ILE A 31 1.31 -26.49 -7.59
C ILE A 31 2.11 -27.77 -7.34
N LYS A 32 1.47 -28.87 -6.93
CA LYS A 32 2.15 -30.15 -6.70
C LYS A 32 2.82 -30.69 -7.96
N LYS A 33 2.16 -30.55 -9.12
CA LYS A 33 2.67 -31.01 -10.43
C LYS A 33 3.74 -30.10 -11.01
N MET A 34 3.77 -28.83 -10.62
CA MET A 34 4.70 -27.82 -11.13
C MET A 34 6.16 -28.26 -10.91
N GLN A 35 6.98 -28.18 -11.94
CA GLN A 35 8.43 -28.41 -11.89
C GLN A 35 9.17 -27.11 -12.15
N PHE A 36 10.43 -27.06 -11.73
CA PHE A 36 11.30 -25.94 -12.09
C PHE A 36 11.53 -25.94 -13.61
N PRO A 37 11.27 -24.81 -14.32
CA PRO A 37 11.10 -24.86 -15.78
C PRO A 37 12.39 -24.98 -16.57
N PHE A 38 13.55 -24.85 -15.92
CA PHE A 38 14.87 -24.86 -16.56
C PHE A 38 15.84 -25.77 -15.82
N PRO A 39 16.93 -26.23 -16.48
CA PRO A 39 18.09 -26.75 -15.76
C PRO A 39 18.62 -25.68 -14.80
N TYR A 40 18.91 -26.09 -13.57
CA TYR A 40 19.45 -25.15 -12.58
C TYR A 40 20.81 -24.61 -13.02
N ARG A 41 20.95 -23.28 -12.92
CA ARG A 41 22.25 -22.62 -13.03
C ARG A 41 23.08 -22.85 -11.78
N GLU A 42 24.39 -22.57 -11.86
CA GLU A 42 25.28 -22.62 -10.69
C GLU A 42 24.73 -21.77 -9.54
N GLY A 43 24.71 -22.30 -8.31
CA GLY A 43 24.15 -21.68 -7.13
C GLY A 43 22.62 -21.58 -7.07
N GLN A 44 21.91 -21.74 -8.20
CA GLN A 44 20.45 -21.53 -8.25
C GLN A 44 19.67 -22.58 -7.45
N LYS A 45 20.11 -23.83 -7.47
CA LYS A 45 19.48 -24.91 -6.70
C LYS A 45 19.61 -24.66 -5.18
N GLU A 46 20.77 -24.19 -4.76
CA GLU A 46 21.01 -23.83 -3.36
C GLU A 46 20.10 -22.68 -2.94
N LEU A 47 19.99 -21.64 -3.76
CA LEU A 47 19.12 -20.49 -3.53
C LEU A 47 17.66 -20.93 -3.34
N VAL A 48 17.12 -21.73 -4.26
CA VAL A 48 15.75 -22.30 -4.16
C VAL A 48 15.58 -23.08 -2.85
N THR A 49 16.57 -23.89 -2.47
CA THR A 49 16.55 -24.70 -1.26
C THR A 49 16.55 -23.83 -0.02
N GLN A 50 17.40 -22.79 0.05
CA GLN A 50 17.47 -21.86 1.18
C GLN A 50 16.18 -21.08 1.35
N VAL A 51 15.58 -20.59 0.26
CA VAL A 51 14.28 -19.91 0.31
C VAL A 51 13.20 -20.83 0.86
N TYR A 52 13.12 -22.08 0.36
CA TYR A 52 12.14 -23.05 0.85
C TYR A 52 12.35 -23.38 2.33
N HIS A 53 13.59 -23.63 2.78
CA HIS A 53 13.91 -23.89 4.18
C HIS A 53 13.56 -22.72 5.09
N THR A 54 13.81 -21.49 4.63
CA THR A 54 13.47 -20.28 5.38
C THR A 54 11.95 -20.18 5.59
N ILE A 55 11.17 -20.44 4.54
CA ILE A 55 9.71 -20.47 4.63
C ILE A 55 9.22 -21.59 5.54
N TYR A 56 9.81 -22.79 5.41
CA TYR A 56 9.47 -23.95 6.24
C TYR A 56 9.66 -23.65 7.75
N HIS A 57 10.74 -22.94 8.09
CA HIS A 57 11.06 -22.57 9.48
C HIS A 57 10.47 -21.22 9.91
N GLN A 58 9.65 -20.56 9.07
CA GLN A 58 9.00 -19.30 9.35
C GLN A 58 9.99 -18.18 9.75
N LYS A 59 11.11 -18.09 9.02
CA LYS A 59 12.19 -17.14 9.30
C LYS A 59 12.23 -16.01 8.27
N LYS A 60 13.16 -15.07 8.49
CA LYS A 60 13.54 -14.02 7.54
C LYS A 60 14.86 -14.41 6.87
N LEU A 61 15.00 -14.13 5.56
CA LEU A 61 16.22 -14.36 4.80
C LEU A 61 16.61 -13.08 4.07
N PHE A 62 17.86 -12.68 4.25
CA PHE A 62 18.50 -11.67 3.41
C PHE A 62 19.39 -12.39 2.41
N LEU A 63 19.12 -12.15 1.12
CA LEU A 63 19.74 -12.88 0.03
C LEU A 63 20.36 -11.91 -0.96
N GLU A 64 21.68 -11.96 -1.06
CA GLU A 64 22.40 -11.30 -2.13
C GLU A 64 22.67 -12.30 -3.26
N ALA A 65 22.28 -11.96 -4.46
CA ALA A 65 22.54 -12.77 -5.63
C ALA A 65 22.72 -11.88 -6.87
N PRO A 66 23.73 -12.12 -7.69
CA PRO A 66 24.01 -11.28 -8.86
C PRO A 66 22.84 -11.24 -9.85
N THR A 67 22.86 -10.25 -10.74
CA THR A 67 21.92 -10.19 -11.86
C THR A 67 22.13 -11.40 -12.79
N GLY A 68 21.03 -11.90 -13.36
CA GLY A 68 21.12 -13.03 -14.32
C GLY A 68 21.04 -14.44 -13.71
N VAL A 69 21.18 -14.60 -12.38
CA VAL A 69 21.04 -15.94 -11.74
C VAL A 69 19.58 -16.42 -11.68
N GLY A 70 18.64 -15.56 -12.03
CA GLY A 70 17.21 -15.90 -11.99
C GLY A 70 16.60 -15.80 -10.59
N LYS A 71 16.90 -14.72 -9.85
CA LYS A 71 16.38 -14.44 -8.49
C LYS A 71 14.86 -14.60 -8.39
N THR A 72 14.13 -13.97 -9.31
CA THR A 72 12.67 -13.94 -9.29
C THR A 72 12.06 -15.33 -9.30
N ILE A 73 12.46 -16.19 -10.24
CA ILE A 73 11.94 -17.55 -10.29
C ILE A 73 12.42 -18.41 -9.12
N SER A 74 13.64 -18.16 -8.64
CA SER A 74 14.23 -18.91 -7.53
C SER A 74 13.65 -18.53 -6.17
N THR A 75 12.88 -17.45 -6.09
CA THR A 75 12.11 -17.05 -4.90
C THR A 75 10.64 -17.38 -5.05
N ILE A 76 10.01 -17.14 -6.21
CA ILE A 76 8.59 -17.43 -6.47
C ILE A 76 8.32 -18.93 -6.45
N PHE A 77 9.14 -19.74 -7.13
CA PHE A 77 8.91 -21.18 -7.24
C PHE A 77 8.84 -21.90 -5.88
N PRO A 78 9.83 -21.75 -4.96
CA PRO A 78 9.75 -22.39 -3.65
C PRO A 78 8.65 -21.83 -2.76
N ALA A 79 8.31 -20.53 -2.89
CA ALA A 79 7.19 -19.92 -2.17
C ALA A 79 5.85 -20.56 -2.60
N LEU A 80 5.62 -20.75 -3.90
CA LEU A 80 4.44 -21.43 -4.40
C LEU A 80 4.40 -22.90 -3.96
N LYS A 81 5.55 -23.61 -3.97
CA LYS A 81 5.62 -24.99 -3.45
C LYS A 81 5.17 -25.06 -1.98
N ALA A 82 5.61 -24.11 -1.15
CA ALA A 82 5.19 -24.03 0.24
C ALA A 82 3.67 -23.79 0.38
N ILE A 83 3.07 -22.94 -0.48
CA ILE A 83 1.60 -22.77 -0.53
C ILE A 83 0.89 -24.06 -0.90
N GLY A 84 1.41 -24.80 -1.89
CA GLY A 84 0.86 -26.11 -2.30
C GLY A 84 0.90 -27.17 -1.19
N GLU A 85 1.77 -27.00 -0.21
CA GLU A 85 1.91 -27.85 0.98
C GLU A 85 1.16 -27.29 2.21
N ASN A 86 0.30 -26.28 2.03
CA ASN A 86 -0.43 -25.59 3.10
C ASN A 86 0.47 -24.93 4.16
N ARG A 87 1.68 -24.52 3.78
CA ARG A 87 2.59 -23.80 4.67
C ARG A 87 2.24 -22.31 4.78
N ALA A 88 1.58 -21.79 3.76
CA ALA A 88 1.06 -20.43 3.70
C ALA A 88 -0.18 -20.39 2.80
N ASP A 89 -0.92 -19.27 2.86
CA ASP A 89 -2.14 -19.09 2.06
C ASP A 89 -1.90 -18.21 0.83
N LYS A 90 -1.14 -17.11 0.98
CA LYS A 90 -0.89 -16.15 -0.10
C LYS A 90 0.57 -15.75 -0.19
N LEU A 91 0.96 -15.37 -1.40
CA LEU A 91 2.24 -14.78 -1.73
C LEU A 91 2.07 -13.29 -2.03
N PHE A 92 2.84 -12.43 -1.37
CA PHE A 92 3.00 -11.03 -1.75
C PHE A 92 4.40 -10.83 -2.31
N TYR A 93 4.46 -10.30 -3.53
CA TYR A 93 5.70 -9.90 -4.19
C TYR A 93 5.78 -8.37 -4.21
N PHE A 94 6.68 -7.83 -3.42
CA PHE A 94 6.85 -6.38 -3.24
C PHE A 94 8.04 -5.87 -4.03
N THR A 95 7.85 -4.79 -4.78
CA THR A 95 8.93 -4.13 -5.52
C THR A 95 8.62 -2.67 -5.81
N ALA A 96 9.64 -1.82 -5.79
CA ALA A 96 9.50 -0.39 -6.09
C ALA A 96 9.42 -0.07 -7.60
N LYS A 97 9.81 -1.02 -8.49
CA LYS A 97 9.97 -0.75 -9.93
C LYS A 97 8.92 -1.47 -10.77
N THR A 98 8.36 -0.77 -11.75
CA THR A 98 7.39 -1.35 -12.70
C THR A 98 7.98 -2.52 -13.49
N ILE A 99 9.25 -2.42 -13.93
CA ILE A 99 9.93 -3.49 -14.68
C ILE A 99 10.00 -4.78 -13.89
N THR A 100 10.32 -4.73 -12.61
CA THR A 100 10.41 -5.92 -11.76
C THR A 100 9.05 -6.53 -11.48
N ARG A 101 7.95 -5.76 -11.50
CA ARG A 101 6.57 -6.30 -11.46
C ARG A 101 6.27 -7.13 -12.70
N THR A 102 6.65 -6.65 -13.89
CA THR A 102 6.51 -7.39 -15.14
C THR A 102 7.28 -8.70 -15.10
N VAL A 103 8.53 -8.69 -14.63
CA VAL A 103 9.36 -9.91 -14.51
C VAL A 103 8.73 -10.93 -13.55
N ALA A 104 8.12 -10.49 -12.45
CA ALA A 104 7.43 -11.38 -11.52
C ALA A 104 6.18 -12.00 -12.17
N ASP A 105 5.39 -11.20 -12.88
CA ASP A 105 4.20 -11.65 -13.59
C ASP A 105 4.53 -12.63 -14.73
N ASP A 106 5.53 -12.31 -15.54
CA ASP A 106 6.05 -13.21 -16.61
C ASP A 106 6.57 -14.53 -16.03
N THR A 107 7.15 -14.49 -14.82
CA THR A 107 7.58 -15.70 -14.12
C THR A 107 6.38 -16.57 -13.73
N LEU A 108 5.30 -15.96 -13.26
CA LEU A 108 4.06 -16.72 -12.97
C LEU A 108 3.43 -17.28 -14.25
N GLU A 109 3.43 -16.53 -15.36
CA GLU A 109 2.97 -17.02 -16.65
C GLU A 109 3.80 -18.21 -17.14
N LEU A 110 5.13 -18.11 -17.06
CA LEU A 110 6.03 -19.21 -17.39
C LEU A 110 5.68 -20.49 -16.60
N LEU A 111 5.40 -20.35 -15.31
CA LEU A 111 5.01 -21.46 -14.45
C LEU A 111 3.61 -21.99 -14.79
N ARG A 112 2.68 -21.13 -15.26
CA ARG A 112 1.36 -21.57 -15.77
C ARG A 112 1.49 -22.44 -17.01
N PHE A 113 2.40 -22.14 -17.92
CA PHE A 113 2.72 -23.04 -19.05
C PHE A 113 3.25 -24.40 -18.60
N GLN A 114 3.82 -24.49 -17.40
CA GLN A 114 4.27 -25.75 -16.77
C GLN A 114 3.19 -26.40 -15.88
N GLY A 115 1.94 -25.94 -15.97
CA GLY A 115 0.80 -26.52 -15.26
C GLY A 115 0.47 -25.91 -13.91
N LEU A 116 1.09 -24.79 -13.53
CA LEU A 116 0.70 -24.02 -12.34
C LEU A 116 -0.75 -23.53 -12.49
N ARG A 117 -1.56 -23.76 -11.48
CA ARG A 117 -2.85 -23.08 -11.30
C ARG A 117 -2.70 -22.13 -10.12
N CYS A 118 -2.70 -20.85 -10.41
CA CYS A 118 -2.49 -19.78 -9.43
C CYS A 118 -3.14 -18.50 -9.94
N LYS A 119 -4.03 -17.92 -9.15
CA LYS A 119 -4.59 -16.61 -9.45
C LYS A 119 -3.61 -15.53 -8.99
N SER A 120 -3.30 -14.60 -9.88
CA SER A 120 -2.40 -13.50 -9.55
C SER A 120 -2.97 -12.15 -9.97
N VAL A 121 -2.73 -11.13 -9.15
CA VAL A 121 -3.10 -9.74 -9.42
C VAL A 121 -1.88 -8.84 -9.35
N ILE A 122 -1.83 -7.87 -10.29
CA ILE A 122 -0.88 -6.76 -10.23
C ILE A 122 -1.64 -5.52 -9.76
N LEU A 123 -1.33 -5.05 -8.55
CA LEU A 123 -1.91 -3.81 -8.05
C LEU A 123 -1.21 -2.62 -8.72
N THR A 124 -2.01 -1.83 -9.41
CA THR A 124 -1.58 -0.61 -10.09
C THR A 124 -2.06 0.61 -9.30
N ALA A 125 -1.23 1.63 -9.18
CA ALA A 125 -1.60 2.86 -8.50
C ALA A 125 -2.85 3.50 -9.15
N LYS A 126 -3.69 4.11 -8.32
CA LYS A 126 -4.99 4.66 -8.70
C LYS A 126 -4.90 5.59 -9.91
N GLU A 127 -3.94 6.51 -9.89
CA GLU A 127 -3.74 7.51 -10.95
C GLU A 127 -3.38 6.88 -12.31
N LYS A 128 -2.87 5.64 -12.29
CA LYS A 128 -2.45 4.92 -13.51
C LYS A 128 -3.54 4.03 -14.10
N ILE A 129 -4.50 3.59 -13.29
CA ILE A 129 -5.55 2.66 -13.72
C ILE A 129 -6.92 3.34 -13.82
N CYS A 130 -7.09 4.52 -13.24
CA CYS A 130 -8.33 5.29 -13.29
C CYS A 130 -8.73 5.62 -14.73
N PHE A 131 -10.02 5.48 -15.06
CA PHE A 131 -10.56 5.83 -16.37
C PHE A 131 -10.88 7.33 -16.52
N CYS A 132 -10.95 8.06 -15.41
CA CYS A 132 -11.21 9.48 -15.37
C CYS A 132 -9.89 10.26 -15.46
N GLU A 133 -9.90 11.43 -16.11
CA GLU A 133 -8.74 12.32 -16.18
C GLU A 133 -8.34 12.83 -14.78
N GLU A 134 -9.35 13.13 -13.94
CA GLU A 134 -9.15 13.49 -12.54
C GLU A 134 -9.62 12.35 -11.63
N THR A 135 -8.80 12.02 -10.61
CA THR A 135 -9.10 10.95 -9.65
C THR A 135 -10.07 11.37 -8.55
N LYS A 136 -11.15 12.06 -8.91
CA LYS A 136 -12.24 12.44 -8.00
C LYS A 136 -13.21 11.27 -7.83
N CYS A 137 -13.13 10.60 -6.68
CA CYS A 137 -13.78 9.31 -6.43
C CYS A 137 -15.10 9.47 -5.68
N ASN A 138 -16.01 10.26 -6.21
CA ASN A 138 -17.35 10.44 -5.69
C ASN A 138 -18.42 10.18 -6.76
N PRO A 139 -19.66 9.88 -6.39
CA PRO A 139 -20.74 9.60 -7.35
C PRO A 139 -21.09 10.77 -8.29
N VAL A 140 -20.74 12.01 -7.94
CA VAL A 140 -21.02 13.19 -8.78
C VAL A 140 -20.01 13.30 -9.92
N ALA A 141 -18.71 13.07 -9.62
CA ALA A 141 -17.62 13.27 -10.57
C ALA A 141 -17.21 11.98 -11.32
N CYS A 142 -17.47 10.79 -10.76
CA CYS A 142 -17.01 9.53 -11.31
C CYS A 142 -18.18 8.59 -11.68
N PRO A 143 -18.43 8.32 -12.98
CA PRO A 143 -19.51 7.44 -13.41
C PRO A 143 -19.30 5.97 -12.96
N TYR A 144 -18.07 5.56 -12.68
CA TYR A 144 -17.73 4.22 -12.19
C TYR A 144 -17.91 4.08 -10.67
N ALA A 145 -18.05 5.17 -9.93
CA ALA A 145 -18.40 5.14 -8.50
C ALA A 145 -19.91 4.94 -8.30
N ILE A 146 -20.74 5.47 -9.21
CA ILE A 146 -22.20 5.30 -9.14
C ILE A 146 -22.57 3.83 -9.27
N GLY A 147 -23.21 3.25 -8.24
CA GLY A 147 -23.65 1.86 -8.22
C GLY A 147 -22.50 0.83 -8.30
N HIS A 148 -21.28 1.21 -7.95
CA HIS A 148 -20.13 0.30 -7.93
C HIS A 148 -20.40 -0.92 -7.06
N PHE A 149 -20.89 -0.70 -5.85
CA PHE A 149 -21.15 -1.76 -4.88
C PHE A 149 -22.27 -2.72 -5.30
N ASP A 150 -23.18 -2.28 -6.15
CA ASP A 150 -24.25 -3.13 -6.68
C ASP A 150 -23.75 -4.10 -7.76
N ARG A 151 -22.69 -3.73 -8.49
CA ARG A 151 -22.18 -4.48 -9.63
C ARG A 151 -20.87 -5.21 -9.40
N ILE A 152 -20.11 -4.84 -8.36
CA ILE A 152 -18.76 -5.36 -8.15
C ILE A 152 -18.73 -6.87 -7.93
N ASN A 153 -19.68 -7.45 -7.21
CA ASN A 153 -19.72 -8.87 -6.93
C ASN A 153 -19.87 -9.71 -8.23
N GLU A 154 -20.74 -9.27 -9.14
CA GLU A 154 -20.91 -9.91 -10.44
C GLU A 154 -19.63 -9.79 -11.28
N ALA A 155 -19.03 -8.60 -11.33
CA ALA A 155 -17.79 -8.34 -12.05
C ALA A 155 -16.63 -9.21 -11.55
N LEU A 156 -16.49 -9.33 -10.23
CA LEU A 156 -15.47 -10.16 -9.61
C LEU A 156 -15.69 -11.63 -9.94
N PHE A 157 -16.92 -12.14 -9.77
CA PHE A 157 -17.21 -13.55 -10.02
C PHE A 157 -17.02 -13.92 -11.49
N ASP A 158 -17.41 -13.04 -12.42
CA ASP A 158 -17.18 -13.21 -13.83
C ASP A 158 -15.66 -13.31 -14.12
N LEU A 159 -14.87 -12.39 -13.62
CA LEU A 159 -13.42 -12.39 -13.87
C LEU A 159 -12.71 -13.60 -13.25
N ILE A 160 -12.95 -13.90 -11.97
CA ILE A 160 -12.26 -15.00 -11.28
C ILE A 160 -12.65 -16.38 -11.83
N SER A 161 -13.84 -16.50 -12.43
CA SER A 161 -14.29 -17.77 -13.04
C SER A 161 -13.62 -18.05 -14.38
N HIS A 162 -13.17 -17.02 -15.11
CA HIS A 162 -12.65 -17.17 -16.47
C HIS A 162 -11.15 -16.94 -16.60
N LYS A 163 -10.52 -16.25 -15.65
CA LYS A 163 -9.10 -15.88 -15.72
C LYS A 163 -8.36 -16.30 -14.45
N ASP A 164 -7.05 -16.55 -14.60
CA ASP A 164 -6.12 -16.81 -13.50
C ASP A 164 -5.06 -15.69 -13.36
N ARG A 165 -4.91 -14.86 -14.38
CA ARG A 165 -4.04 -13.68 -14.40
C ARG A 165 -4.90 -12.42 -14.42
N PHE A 166 -4.70 -11.52 -13.46
CA PHE A 166 -5.40 -10.23 -13.36
C PHE A 166 -4.39 -9.11 -13.60
N SER A 167 -3.98 -8.98 -14.88
CA SER A 167 -3.15 -7.86 -15.33
C SER A 167 -4.00 -6.58 -15.40
N ARG A 168 -3.34 -5.41 -15.52
CA ARG A 168 -4.01 -4.14 -15.68
C ARG A 168 -5.03 -4.15 -16.83
N GLU A 169 -4.63 -4.66 -17.98
CA GLU A 169 -5.45 -4.68 -19.20
C GLU A 169 -6.70 -5.55 -19.01
N ILE A 170 -6.56 -6.71 -18.36
CA ILE A 170 -7.68 -7.61 -18.07
C ILE A 170 -8.63 -6.97 -17.03
N ILE A 171 -8.10 -6.32 -16.01
CA ILE A 171 -8.92 -5.60 -15.02
C ILE A 171 -9.68 -4.47 -15.68
N GLU A 172 -9.03 -3.66 -16.53
CA GLU A 172 -9.66 -2.59 -17.28
C GLU A 172 -10.76 -3.10 -18.22
N GLU A 173 -10.55 -4.24 -18.91
CA GLU A 173 -11.54 -4.88 -19.78
C GLU A 173 -12.82 -5.23 -19.00
N TYR A 174 -12.67 -5.96 -17.90
CA TYR A 174 -13.82 -6.39 -17.10
C TYR A 174 -14.47 -5.25 -16.32
N ALA A 175 -13.69 -4.27 -15.86
CA ALA A 175 -14.21 -3.08 -15.21
C ALA A 175 -15.09 -2.25 -16.16
N ARG A 176 -14.70 -2.12 -17.44
CA ARG A 176 -15.55 -1.49 -18.48
C ARG A 176 -16.79 -2.32 -18.76
N LYS A 177 -16.67 -3.64 -18.91
CA LYS A 177 -17.78 -4.55 -19.16
C LYS A 177 -18.88 -4.41 -18.10
N HIS A 178 -18.52 -4.30 -16.83
CA HIS A 178 -19.44 -4.24 -15.70
C HIS A 178 -19.67 -2.82 -15.17
N ASN A 179 -19.06 -1.81 -15.78
CA ASN A 179 -19.14 -0.41 -15.37
C ASN A 179 -18.78 -0.20 -13.88
N VAL A 180 -17.63 -0.73 -13.45
CA VAL A 180 -17.10 -0.62 -12.07
C VAL A 180 -15.74 0.08 -12.07
N CYS A 181 -15.31 0.58 -10.90
CA CYS A 181 -14.01 1.20 -10.75
C CYS A 181 -12.88 0.14 -10.89
N PRO A 182 -11.95 0.28 -11.83
CA PRO A 182 -10.88 -0.71 -12.02
C PRO A 182 -9.90 -0.76 -10.83
N PHE A 183 -9.68 0.36 -10.14
CA PHE A 183 -8.81 0.40 -8.97
C PHE A 183 -9.40 -0.40 -7.80
N GLU A 184 -10.65 -0.11 -7.40
CA GLU A 184 -11.34 -0.83 -6.34
C GLU A 184 -11.49 -2.32 -6.68
N MET A 185 -11.86 -2.63 -7.95
CA MET A 185 -11.93 -4.00 -8.44
C MET A 185 -10.58 -4.73 -8.28
N SER A 186 -9.44 -4.07 -8.56
CA SER A 186 -8.12 -4.66 -8.38
C SER A 186 -7.81 -5.00 -6.92
N LEU A 187 -8.22 -4.12 -6.01
CA LEU A 187 -8.07 -4.34 -4.58
C LEU A 187 -8.95 -5.51 -4.08
N ASP A 188 -10.17 -5.63 -4.59
CA ASP A 188 -11.07 -6.73 -4.24
C ASP A 188 -10.59 -8.06 -4.83
N LEU A 189 -10.07 -8.06 -6.08
CA LEU A 189 -9.45 -9.25 -6.71
C LEU A 189 -8.28 -9.79 -5.89
N SER A 190 -7.57 -8.94 -5.13
CA SER A 190 -6.48 -9.39 -4.26
C SER A 190 -6.94 -10.38 -3.18
N LEU A 191 -8.20 -10.33 -2.74
CA LEU A 191 -8.78 -11.27 -1.79
C LEU A 191 -8.88 -12.68 -2.38
N PHE A 192 -9.13 -12.77 -3.69
CA PHE A 192 -9.29 -14.03 -4.43
C PHE A 192 -7.98 -14.51 -5.10
N SER A 193 -6.92 -13.71 -5.02
CA SER A 193 -5.61 -14.02 -5.60
C SER A 193 -4.75 -14.84 -4.65
N ASP A 194 -3.98 -15.77 -5.20
CA ASP A 194 -2.97 -16.55 -4.49
C ASP A 194 -1.62 -15.82 -4.44
N ALA A 195 -1.34 -14.99 -5.48
CA ALA A 195 -0.16 -14.15 -5.57
C ALA A 195 -0.55 -12.70 -5.86
N ILE A 196 -0.01 -11.76 -5.10
CA ILE A 196 -0.26 -10.33 -5.22
C ILE A 196 1.08 -9.64 -5.49
N ILE A 197 1.19 -8.99 -6.66
CA ILE A 197 2.38 -8.23 -7.07
C ILE A 197 2.06 -6.75 -6.89
N CYS A 198 2.83 -6.05 -6.06
CA CYS A 198 2.52 -4.66 -5.73
C CYS A 198 3.76 -3.86 -5.29
N ASP A 199 3.57 -2.56 -5.05
CA ASP A 199 4.58 -1.68 -4.51
C ASP A 199 4.82 -1.93 -3.02
N TYR A 200 6.00 -1.53 -2.52
CA TYR A 200 6.35 -1.55 -1.09
C TYR A 200 5.33 -0.82 -0.22
N ASN A 201 4.74 0.27 -0.72
CA ASN A 201 3.78 1.09 0.01
C ASN A 201 2.60 0.26 0.52
N TYR A 202 2.19 -0.78 -0.22
CA TYR A 202 1.07 -1.63 0.18
C TYR A 202 1.32 -2.51 1.42
N LEU A 203 2.57 -2.60 1.90
CA LEU A 203 2.91 -3.22 3.18
C LEU A 203 3.48 -2.22 4.19
N PHE A 204 4.40 -1.34 3.73
CA PHE A 204 5.27 -0.58 4.60
C PHE A 204 4.79 0.84 4.87
N ASP A 205 3.97 1.45 4.01
CA ASP A 205 3.48 2.81 4.21
C ASP A 205 2.35 2.83 5.26
N PRO A 206 2.45 3.63 6.31
CA PRO A 206 1.46 3.67 7.39
C PRO A 206 0.07 4.14 6.97
N HIS A 207 -0.08 4.81 5.81
CA HIS A 207 -1.36 5.27 5.28
C HIS A 207 -1.96 4.33 4.23
N VAL A 208 -1.10 3.80 3.35
CA VAL A 208 -1.51 3.13 2.10
C VAL A 208 -1.53 1.61 2.22
N TYR A 209 -0.97 1.05 3.30
CA TYR A 209 -0.91 -0.40 3.48
C TYR A 209 -2.28 -1.08 3.33
N LEU A 210 -2.29 -2.29 2.80
CA LEU A 210 -3.51 -3.07 2.58
C LEU A 210 -4.15 -3.51 3.90
N LYS A 211 -4.99 -2.65 4.49
CA LYS A 211 -5.69 -2.91 5.76
C LYS A 211 -6.46 -4.21 5.74
N ARG A 212 -7.01 -4.63 4.58
CA ARG A 212 -7.73 -5.89 4.40
C ARG A 212 -6.88 -7.14 4.67
N PHE A 213 -5.54 -7.03 4.63
CA PHE A 213 -4.60 -8.11 4.92
C PHE A 213 -3.76 -7.87 6.18
N PHE A 214 -3.46 -6.62 6.48
CA PHE A 214 -2.42 -6.25 7.44
C PHE A 214 -2.94 -5.48 8.66
N ALA A 215 -4.26 -5.31 8.81
CA ALA A 215 -4.85 -4.78 10.03
C ALA A 215 -4.67 -5.75 11.21
N GLN A 216 -4.81 -5.25 12.42
CA GLN A 216 -4.72 -6.08 13.63
C GLN A 216 -5.81 -7.16 13.61
N GLY A 217 -5.45 -8.38 14.05
CA GLY A 217 -6.37 -9.52 14.13
C GLY A 217 -6.59 -10.29 12.83
N VAL A 218 -5.99 -9.88 11.72
CA VAL A 218 -6.04 -10.63 10.45
C VAL A 218 -5.01 -11.77 10.46
N SER A 219 -5.28 -12.83 9.69
CA SER A 219 -4.38 -13.99 9.53
C SER A 219 -2.99 -13.56 9.06
N LYS A 220 -1.97 -14.23 9.58
CA LYS A 220 -0.56 -13.98 9.23
C LYS A 220 0.02 -15.05 8.28
N ASP A 221 -0.81 -15.83 7.62
CA ASP A 221 -0.37 -16.93 6.75
C ASP A 221 0.10 -16.43 5.36
N TYR A 222 0.89 -15.35 5.33
CA TYR A 222 1.40 -14.71 4.13
C TYR A 222 2.90 -14.87 3.99
N LEU A 223 3.36 -15.07 2.76
CA LEU A 223 4.77 -15.05 2.39
C LEU A 223 5.11 -13.72 1.73
N PHE A 224 6.18 -13.08 2.17
CA PHE A 224 6.66 -11.83 1.61
C PHE A 224 7.95 -12.05 0.83
N LEU A 225 7.92 -11.77 -0.47
CA LEU A 225 9.08 -11.67 -1.33
C LEU A 225 9.35 -10.19 -1.61
N ILE A 226 10.47 -9.68 -1.15
CA ILE A 226 10.82 -8.26 -1.21
C ILE A 226 12.00 -8.12 -2.16
N ASP A 227 11.69 -7.74 -3.41
CA ASP A 227 12.69 -7.59 -4.48
C ASP A 227 13.34 -6.21 -4.43
N GLU A 228 14.58 -6.12 -4.87
CA GLU A 228 15.41 -4.91 -4.80
C GLU A 228 15.44 -4.31 -3.39
N ALA A 229 15.58 -5.18 -2.39
CA ALA A 229 15.47 -4.85 -0.97
C ALA A 229 16.45 -3.76 -0.51
N HIS A 230 17.53 -3.50 -1.28
CA HIS A 230 18.45 -2.38 -1.02
C HIS A 230 17.76 -1.01 -1.02
N ASN A 231 16.64 -0.87 -1.75
CA ASN A 231 15.88 0.39 -1.78
C ASN A 231 15.00 0.57 -0.52
N LEU A 232 14.78 -0.50 0.26
CA LEU A 232 13.78 -0.47 1.33
C LEU A 232 14.16 0.49 2.47
N VAL A 233 15.45 0.65 2.76
CA VAL A 233 15.93 1.55 3.83
C VAL A 233 15.59 3.01 3.51
N GLU A 234 15.95 3.49 2.31
CA GLU A 234 15.65 4.88 1.90
C GLU A 234 14.14 5.09 1.76
N ARG A 235 13.45 4.16 1.15
CA ARG A 235 11.97 4.21 1.06
C ARG A 235 11.32 4.20 2.43
N GLY A 236 11.84 3.42 3.39
CA GLY A 236 11.39 3.42 4.77
C GLY A 236 11.60 4.79 5.43
N ARG A 237 12.78 5.39 5.29
CA ARG A 237 13.02 6.75 5.80
C ARG A 237 12.01 7.76 5.26
N GLU A 238 11.72 7.71 3.96
CA GLU A 238 10.71 8.59 3.32
C GLU A 238 9.31 8.34 3.89
N MET A 239 8.85 7.07 3.94
CA MET A 239 7.50 6.69 4.40
C MET A 239 7.24 7.07 5.85
N TYR A 240 8.28 7.01 6.69
CA TYR A 240 8.19 7.28 8.11
C TYR A 240 8.71 8.68 8.51
N SER A 241 8.85 9.58 7.54
CA SER A 241 9.17 11.00 7.77
C SER A 241 8.01 11.88 7.34
N ALA A 242 7.82 13.00 8.04
CA ALA A 242 6.78 13.97 7.70
C ALA A 242 7.30 15.39 7.74
N THR A 243 6.79 16.26 6.87
CA THR A 243 7.20 17.65 6.77
C THR A 243 5.97 18.55 6.64
N LEU A 244 5.93 19.63 7.42
CA LEU A 244 4.95 20.70 7.28
C LEU A 244 5.65 22.02 6.93
N ILE A 245 5.08 22.75 5.97
CA ILE A 245 5.60 24.02 5.48
C ILE A 245 4.76 25.14 6.06
N LYS A 246 5.39 26.10 6.72
CA LYS A 246 4.73 27.23 7.38
C LYS A 246 3.90 28.06 6.42
N GLU A 247 4.39 28.28 5.23
CA GLU A 247 3.74 29.08 4.20
C GLU A 247 2.39 28.49 3.74
N ASP A 248 2.23 27.13 3.79
CA ASP A 248 0.96 26.46 3.48
C ASP A 248 -0.16 26.85 4.46
N PHE A 249 0.16 26.99 5.77
CA PHE A 249 -0.81 27.46 6.77
C PHE A 249 -1.32 28.85 6.46
N MET A 250 -0.44 29.74 5.99
CA MET A 250 -0.81 31.10 5.63
C MET A 250 -1.61 31.16 4.33
N ALA A 251 -1.29 30.31 3.36
CA ALA A 251 -2.02 30.24 2.11
C ALA A 251 -3.47 29.79 2.36
N LEU A 252 -3.65 28.68 3.10
CA LEU A 252 -4.98 28.18 3.44
C LEU A 252 -5.76 29.16 4.32
N LYS A 253 -5.10 29.77 5.32
CA LYS A 253 -5.73 30.78 6.17
C LYS A 253 -6.39 31.91 5.37
N LYS A 254 -5.72 32.41 4.32
CA LYS A 254 -6.27 33.47 3.47
C LYS A 254 -7.55 33.04 2.75
N GLN A 255 -7.61 31.80 2.32
CA GLN A 255 -8.75 31.24 1.57
C GLN A 255 -9.97 31.00 2.48
N VAL A 256 -9.76 30.48 3.71
CA VAL A 256 -10.87 30.16 4.62
C VAL A 256 -11.38 31.35 5.44
N LYS A 257 -10.70 32.50 5.42
CA LYS A 257 -10.97 33.66 6.29
C LYS A 257 -12.43 34.14 6.23
N THR A 258 -13.04 34.14 5.06
CA THR A 258 -14.42 34.63 4.87
C THR A 258 -15.47 33.54 5.07
N VAL A 259 -15.04 32.27 5.15
CA VAL A 259 -15.93 31.10 5.22
C VAL A 259 -15.99 30.54 6.63
N ASP A 260 -14.81 30.36 7.27
CA ASP A 260 -14.70 29.76 8.61
C ASP A 260 -13.68 30.51 9.47
N THR A 261 -14.19 31.35 10.33
CA THR A 261 -13.36 32.14 11.27
C THR A 261 -12.71 31.28 12.37
N VAL A 262 -13.26 30.10 12.68
CA VAL A 262 -12.69 29.20 13.67
C VAL A 262 -11.49 28.48 13.06
N LEU A 263 -11.64 27.97 11.84
CA LEU A 263 -10.56 27.35 11.09
C LEU A 263 -9.42 28.35 10.85
N GLU A 264 -9.74 29.60 10.47
CA GLU A 264 -8.77 30.69 10.34
C GLU A 264 -7.94 30.89 11.60
N LYS A 265 -8.59 30.95 12.78
CA LYS A 265 -7.90 31.14 14.07
C LYS A 265 -7.00 29.93 14.42
N ARG A 266 -7.40 28.70 14.08
CA ARG A 266 -6.57 27.50 14.32
C ARG A 266 -5.32 27.51 13.44
N LEU A 267 -5.47 27.84 12.15
CA LEU A 267 -4.36 28.01 11.21
C LEU A 267 -3.39 29.11 11.69
N GLU A 268 -3.92 30.24 12.16
CA GLU A 268 -3.11 31.34 12.72
C GLU A 268 -2.34 30.90 13.97
N LYS A 269 -2.94 30.10 14.85
CA LYS A 269 -2.25 29.57 16.03
C LYS A 269 -1.05 28.74 15.65
N CYS A 270 -1.22 27.77 14.71
CA CYS A 270 -0.13 26.95 14.19
C CYS A 270 0.96 27.81 13.52
N ASN A 271 0.57 28.76 12.68
CA ASN A 271 1.48 29.68 12.02
C ASN A 271 2.32 30.51 13.00
N LYS A 272 1.73 31.01 14.13
CA LYS A 272 2.46 31.77 15.15
C LYS A 272 3.51 30.91 15.85
N ILE A 273 3.23 29.64 16.13
CA ILE A 273 4.19 28.73 16.74
C ILE A 273 5.37 28.49 15.77
N LEU A 274 5.07 28.18 14.51
CA LEU A 274 6.09 27.99 13.48
C LEU A 274 6.90 29.29 13.22
N LEU A 275 6.28 30.44 13.37
CA LEU A 275 7.00 31.73 13.31
C LEU A 275 7.97 31.92 14.48
N GLY A 276 7.67 31.36 15.66
CA GLY A 276 8.59 31.27 16.78
C GLY A 276 9.85 30.50 16.40
N TYR A 277 9.70 29.28 15.95
CA TYR A 277 10.82 28.43 15.47
C TYR A 277 11.61 29.11 14.34
N LYS A 278 10.92 29.74 13.38
CA LYS A 278 11.55 30.44 12.25
C LYS A 278 12.48 31.59 12.71
N ARG A 279 12.17 32.27 13.80
CA ARG A 279 12.97 33.37 14.31
C ARG A 279 14.27 32.94 14.98
N GLU A 280 14.30 31.69 15.48
CA GLU A 280 15.43 31.10 16.18
C GLU A 280 16.31 30.29 15.21
N CYS A 281 15.82 29.98 14.01
CA CYS A 281 16.49 29.18 13.01
C CYS A 281 17.28 30.07 12.02
N GLU A 282 18.58 29.85 11.92
CA GLU A 282 19.41 30.51 10.91
C GLU A 282 19.42 29.71 9.58
N THR A 283 19.78 28.41 9.61
CA THR A 283 19.78 27.48 8.48
C THR A 283 18.96 26.23 8.78
N TYR A 284 19.25 25.60 9.90
CA TYR A 284 18.48 24.52 10.51
C TYR A 284 18.59 24.57 12.03
N GLN A 285 17.58 24.08 12.73
CA GLN A 285 17.50 24.03 14.20
C GLN A 285 16.90 22.70 14.63
N ILE A 286 17.50 22.00 15.59
CA ILE A 286 16.89 20.84 16.24
C ILE A 286 15.83 21.33 17.23
N GLU A 287 14.65 20.71 17.15
CA GLU A 287 13.50 21.07 17.97
C GLU A 287 13.20 19.91 18.94
N ASP A 288 13.70 20.02 20.18
CA ASP A 288 13.56 18.96 21.19
C ASP A 288 12.11 18.79 21.68
N PHE A 289 11.32 19.87 21.68
CA PHE A 289 9.96 19.89 22.23
C PHE A 289 8.99 20.59 21.28
N ILE A 290 8.11 19.82 20.66
CA ILE A 290 7.08 20.37 19.76
C ILE A 290 5.64 20.12 20.25
N ASP A 291 5.43 19.69 21.50
CA ASP A 291 4.12 19.30 22.05
C ASP A 291 3.08 20.41 21.94
N ILE A 292 3.48 21.68 22.13
CA ILE A 292 2.57 22.82 21.97
C ILE A 292 2.09 22.95 20.52
N PHE A 293 2.97 22.68 19.56
CA PHE A 293 2.62 22.66 18.14
C PHE A 293 1.72 21.47 17.81
N ILE A 294 2.02 20.29 18.35
CA ILE A 294 1.19 19.09 18.17
C ILE A 294 -0.23 19.30 18.70
N GLY A 295 -0.40 19.85 19.91
CA GLY A 295 -1.73 20.17 20.42
C GLY A 295 -2.48 21.20 19.58
N ALA A 296 -1.77 22.15 18.96
CA ALA A 296 -2.37 23.09 18.01
C ALA A 296 -2.78 22.38 16.70
N LEU A 297 -1.95 21.45 16.18
CA LEU A 297 -2.26 20.65 14.98
C LEU A 297 -3.45 19.72 15.20
N GLN A 298 -3.55 19.02 16.33
CA GLN A 298 -4.69 18.18 16.67
C GLN A 298 -5.99 18.98 16.67
N SER A 299 -5.96 20.18 17.31
CA SER A 299 -7.09 21.09 17.31
C SER A 299 -7.45 21.61 15.91
N LEU A 300 -6.46 21.81 15.04
CA LEU A 300 -6.64 22.18 13.64
C LEU A 300 -7.25 21.02 12.84
N SER A 301 -6.73 19.81 13.00
CA SER A 301 -7.22 18.59 12.33
C SER A 301 -8.71 18.38 12.60
N THR A 302 -9.12 18.40 13.88
CA THR A 302 -10.54 18.27 14.27
C THR A 302 -11.42 19.35 13.65
N ARG A 303 -10.92 20.59 13.50
CA ARG A 303 -11.71 21.65 12.84
C ARG A 303 -11.79 21.46 11.33
N MET A 304 -10.73 20.97 10.70
CA MET A 304 -10.76 20.64 9.26
C MET A 304 -11.72 19.48 8.98
N GLU A 305 -11.73 18.44 9.82
CA GLU A 305 -12.72 17.33 9.73
C GLU A 305 -14.14 17.89 9.75
N LYS A 306 -14.45 18.70 10.75
CA LYS A 306 -15.76 19.32 10.86
C LYS A 306 -16.09 20.23 9.68
N PHE A 307 -15.12 20.99 9.18
CA PHE A 307 -15.31 21.82 7.96
C PHE A 307 -15.68 20.94 6.75
N LEU A 308 -15.02 19.80 6.57
CA LEU A 308 -15.27 18.89 5.47
C LEU A 308 -16.61 18.16 5.60
N GLU A 309 -17.07 17.91 6.84
CA GLU A 309 -18.40 17.35 7.15
C GLU A 309 -19.52 18.39 6.94
N ASP A 310 -19.33 19.62 7.44
CA ASP A 310 -20.29 20.72 7.35
C ASP A 310 -20.50 21.18 5.87
N HIS A 311 -19.49 20.99 5.01
CA HIS A 311 -19.46 21.40 3.61
C HIS A 311 -19.20 20.18 2.74
N ASP A 312 -20.22 19.35 2.55
CA ASP A 312 -20.15 18.16 1.70
C ASP A 312 -20.10 18.53 0.20
N GLU A 313 -20.07 17.53 -0.68
CA GLU A 313 -19.96 17.71 -2.14
C GLU A 313 -21.18 18.41 -2.76
N ASN A 314 -22.28 18.52 -2.02
CA ASN A 314 -23.52 19.18 -2.45
C ASN A 314 -23.65 20.61 -1.92
N ASP A 315 -22.70 21.08 -1.10
CA ASP A 315 -22.72 22.43 -0.58
C ASP A 315 -22.38 23.47 -1.66
N HIS A 316 -23.28 24.42 -1.88
CA HIS A 316 -23.08 25.52 -2.81
C HIS A 316 -22.42 26.75 -2.19
N PHE A 317 -22.18 26.79 -0.88
CA PHE A 317 -21.60 27.93 -0.18
C PHE A 317 -20.07 27.93 -0.23
N VAL A 318 -19.45 26.75 -0.34
CA VAL A 318 -18.00 26.57 -0.44
C VAL A 318 -17.66 26.04 -1.82
N SER A 319 -16.67 26.64 -2.49
CA SER A 319 -16.21 26.14 -3.77
C SER A 319 -15.55 24.78 -3.59
N GLN A 320 -15.72 23.88 -4.56
CA GLN A 320 -15.07 22.56 -4.57
C GLN A 320 -13.55 22.71 -4.49
N ASP A 321 -12.96 23.68 -5.15
CA ASP A 321 -11.52 23.97 -5.10
C ASP A 321 -11.01 24.29 -3.68
N LEU A 322 -11.77 25.08 -2.91
CA LEU A 322 -11.44 25.35 -1.51
C LEU A 322 -11.57 24.09 -0.66
N ARG A 323 -12.61 23.31 -0.87
CA ARG A 323 -12.83 22.05 -0.15
C ARG A 323 -11.68 21.07 -0.44
N ASP A 324 -11.28 20.91 -1.70
CA ASP A 324 -10.16 20.05 -2.12
C ASP A 324 -8.84 20.54 -1.50
N THR A 325 -8.61 21.86 -1.46
CA THR A 325 -7.43 22.47 -0.80
C THR A 325 -7.39 22.16 0.71
N VAL A 326 -8.53 22.27 1.41
CA VAL A 326 -8.64 21.90 2.83
C VAL A 326 -8.39 20.43 3.04
N LEU A 327 -8.93 19.56 2.18
CA LEU A 327 -8.76 18.11 2.25
C LEU A 327 -7.29 17.71 2.06
N ASP A 328 -6.62 18.28 1.05
CA ASP A 328 -5.20 18.01 0.80
C ASP A 328 -4.33 18.44 1.99
N PHE A 329 -4.65 19.59 2.57
CA PHE A 329 -3.91 20.07 3.75
C PHE A 329 -4.23 19.24 4.99
N TYR A 330 -5.47 18.80 5.16
CA TYR A 330 -5.86 17.86 6.21
C TYR A 330 -5.06 16.55 6.14
N PHE A 331 -4.86 15.98 4.95
CA PHE A 331 -4.03 14.78 4.80
C PHE A 331 -2.57 15.02 5.17
N LYS A 332 -1.99 16.18 4.84
CA LYS A 332 -0.63 16.54 5.26
C LYS A 332 -0.51 16.64 6.79
N VAL A 333 -1.48 17.26 7.44
CA VAL A 333 -1.52 17.39 8.91
C VAL A 333 -1.73 16.03 9.56
N SER A 334 -2.64 15.22 9.06
CA SER A 334 -2.91 13.87 9.57
C SER A 334 -1.69 12.95 9.42
N HIS A 335 -0.97 13.05 8.31
CA HIS A 335 0.29 12.34 8.12
C HIS A 335 1.34 12.76 9.16
N PHE A 336 1.50 14.06 9.37
CA PHE A 336 2.46 14.57 10.36
C PHE A 336 2.12 14.08 11.78
N LEU A 337 0.86 14.10 12.17
CA LEU A 337 0.40 13.59 13.46
C LEU A 337 0.62 12.09 13.60
N LEU A 338 0.32 11.32 12.55
CA LEU A 338 0.56 9.86 12.54
C LEU A 338 2.05 9.53 12.71
N ILE A 339 2.92 10.26 12.01
CA ILE A 339 4.38 10.05 12.15
C ILE A 339 4.85 10.49 13.54
N TYR A 340 4.28 11.57 14.11
CA TYR A 340 4.61 11.99 15.46
C TYR A 340 4.33 10.91 16.50
N ASP A 341 3.24 10.18 16.37
CA ASP A 341 2.91 9.04 17.25
C ASP A 341 3.92 7.88 17.18
N LEU A 342 4.77 7.84 16.12
CA LEU A 342 5.82 6.85 15.93
C LEU A 342 7.22 7.34 16.33
N VAL A 343 7.35 8.62 16.73
CA VAL A 343 8.65 9.21 17.08
C VAL A 343 9.23 8.54 18.32
N ASP A 344 10.46 8.05 18.18
CA ASP A 344 11.29 7.45 19.23
C ASP A 344 12.73 8.01 19.09
N GLU A 345 13.71 7.37 19.77
CA GLU A 345 15.12 7.73 19.70
C GLU A 345 15.76 7.58 18.31
N LYS A 346 15.05 6.96 17.35
CA LYS A 346 15.49 6.82 15.95
C LYS A 346 15.05 7.97 15.07
N TYR A 347 14.44 9.01 15.66
CA TYR A 347 13.97 10.18 14.94
C TYR A 347 14.74 11.42 15.35
N VAL A 348 14.79 12.40 14.43
CA VAL A 348 15.21 13.77 14.70
C VAL A 348 14.12 14.71 14.23
N THR A 349 13.67 15.61 15.12
CA THR A 349 12.79 16.70 14.75
C THR A 349 13.63 17.95 14.54
N TYR A 350 13.48 18.60 13.38
CA TYR A 350 14.20 19.82 13.08
C TYR A 350 13.41 20.77 12.17
N SER A 351 13.69 22.04 12.33
CA SER A 351 13.20 23.09 11.44
C SER A 351 14.32 23.57 10.50
N TYR A 352 13.96 24.00 9.31
CA TYR A 352 14.93 24.43 8.30
C TYR A 352 14.29 25.31 7.21
N PHE A 353 15.13 25.97 6.42
CA PHE A 353 14.69 26.65 5.21
C PHE A 353 14.87 25.76 3.99
N THR A 354 13.81 25.58 3.20
CA THR A 354 13.87 24.86 1.93
C THR A 354 14.69 25.64 0.89
N GLU A 355 15.06 25.00 -0.21
CA GLU A 355 15.73 25.66 -1.33
C GLU A 355 14.93 26.83 -1.91
N SER A 356 13.60 26.79 -1.84
CA SER A 356 12.72 27.89 -2.24
C SER A 356 12.60 29.02 -1.19
N GLY A 357 13.27 28.88 -0.04
CA GLY A 357 13.22 29.84 1.08
C GLY A 357 11.97 29.71 1.97
N ALA A 358 11.14 28.70 1.77
CA ALA A 358 10.02 28.39 2.66
C ALA A 358 10.53 27.76 3.97
N PHE A 359 9.84 28.00 5.08
CA PHE A 359 10.21 27.45 6.37
C PHE A 359 9.46 26.14 6.63
N ALA A 360 10.19 25.09 7.00
CA ALA A 360 9.67 23.74 7.21
C ALA A 360 10.02 23.20 8.60
N LEU A 361 9.10 22.42 9.17
CA LEU A 361 9.31 21.56 10.33
C LEU A 361 9.24 20.11 9.87
N LYS A 362 10.26 19.31 10.19
CA LYS A 362 10.37 17.91 9.74
C LYS A 362 10.56 16.96 10.91
N LEU A 363 9.80 15.90 10.89
CA LEU A 363 10.03 14.66 11.64
C LEU A 363 10.81 13.73 10.70
N PHE A 364 12.07 13.50 10.97
CA PHE A 364 12.94 12.70 10.12
C PHE A 364 13.27 11.37 10.77
N CYS A 365 12.85 10.29 10.14
CA CYS A 365 13.20 8.93 10.53
C CYS A 365 14.64 8.62 10.08
N MET A 366 15.57 8.58 11.00
CA MET A 366 16.96 8.21 10.73
C MET A 366 17.12 6.71 10.49
N ASP A 367 16.40 5.91 11.27
CA ASP A 367 16.43 4.45 11.18
C ASP A 367 15.02 3.86 11.18
N PRO A 368 14.51 3.42 10.02
CA PRO A 368 13.18 2.84 9.88
C PRO A 368 13.09 1.36 10.30
N SER A 369 14.17 0.75 10.82
CA SER A 369 14.27 -0.69 11.03
C SER A 369 13.14 -1.25 11.91
N THR A 370 12.78 -0.59 13.00
CA THR A 370 11.70 -1.00 13.90
C THR A 370 10.35 -1.06 13.18
N ASN A 371 10.04 -0.02 12.40
CA ASN A 371 8.78 0.06 11.64
C ASN A 371 8.71 -0.99 10.53
N LEU A 372 9.81 -1.14 9.77
CA LEU A 372 9.91 -2.16 8.72
C LEU A 372 9.82 -3.58 9.28
N GLN A 373 10.48 -3.84 10.42
CA GLN A 373 10.37 -5.11 11.11
C GLN A 373 8.94 -5.41 11.55
N GLY A 374 8.25 -4.46 12.17
CA GLY A 374 6.85 -4.59 12.57
C GLY A 374 5.92 -4.91 11.40
N CYS A 375 6.18 -4.32 10.22
CA CYS A 375 5.46 -4.67 9.00
C CYS A 375 5.74 -6.11 8.52
N MET A 376 7.02 -6.54 8.52
CA MET A 376 7.38 -7.90 8.13
C MET A 376 6.83 -8.98 9.09
N GLU A 377 6.57 -8.64 10.35
CA GLU A 377 5.94 -9.54 11.33
C GLU A 377 4.45 -9.80 11.09
N LYS A 378 3.84 -9.06 10.18
CA LYS A 378 2.48 -9.32 9.68
C LYS A 378 2.43 -10.53 8.72
N GLY A 379 3.58 -11.01 8.25
CA GLY A 379 3.72 -12.22 7.45
C GLY A 379 4.35 -13.37 8.24
N LYS A 380 4.25 -14.56 7.66
CA LYS A 380 4.80 -15.80 8.24
C LYS A 380 6.30 -15.94 7.98
N SER A 381 6.75 -15.50 6.81
CA SER A 381 8.14 -15.52 6.39
C SER A 381 8.41 -14.40 5.40
N SER A 382 9.60 -13.82 5.43
CA SER A 382 10.02 -12.75 4.54
C SER A 382 11.36 -13.06 3.90
N ILE A 383 11.43 -12.97 2.57
CA ILE A 383 12.64 -13.14 1.78
C ILE A 383 12.99 -11.79 1.17
N LEU A 384 14.06 -11.18 1.64
CA LEU A 384 14.57 -9.92 1.12
C LEU A 384 15.75 -10.22 0.19
N PHE A 385 15.65 -9.82 -1.05
CA PHE A 385 16.67 -10.14 -2.04
C PHE A 385 17.02 -8.97 -2.96
N SER A 386 18.30 -8.91 -3.33
CA SER A 386 18.83 -7.90 -4.26
C SER A 386 20.15 -8.36 -4.85
N ALA A 387 20.63 -7.62 -5.85
CA ALA A 387 22.00 -7.76 -6.36
C ALA A 387 23.05 -7.05 -5.47
N THR A 388 22.61 -6.16 -4.57
CA THR A 388 23.46 -5.23 -3.81
C THR A 388 22.98 -5.08 -2.37
N LEU A 389 23.25 -6.09 -1.53
CA LEU A 389 22.93 -6.08 -0.08
C LEU A 389 24.19 -6.04 0.81
N LEU A 390 25.31 -5.58 0.27
CA LEU A 390 26.53 -5.42 1.07
C LEU A 390 26.76 -3.94 1.45
N PRO A 391 27.29 -3.65 2.66
CA PRO A 391 27.51 -4.61 3.75
C PRO A 391 26.18 -5.06 4.38
N ILE A 392 26.03 -6.35 4.62
CA ILE A 392 24.76 -6.94 5.10
C ILE A 392 24.32 -6.37 6.47
N GLN A 393 25.25 -5.91 7.28
CA GLN A 393 24.97 -5.30 8.59
C GLN A 393 24.16 -4.01 8.48
N TYR A 394 24.22 -3.32 7.34
CA TYR A 394 23.43 -2.11 7.08
C TYR A 394 21.95 -2.44 6.86
N TYR A 395 21.63 -3.65 6.43
CA TYR A 395 20.26 -4.07 6.10
C TYR A 395 19.62 -4.98 7.15
N LYS A 396 20.37 -5.43 8.14
CA LYS A 396 19.91 -6.26 9.27
C LYS A 396 19.54 -5.41 10.47
#